data_5c7ba772858348b301ece650bbd51b10
#
_entry.id   5c7ba772858348b301ece650bbd51b10
#
_cell.length_a   1.000
_cell.length_b   1.000
_cell.length_c   1.000
_cell.angle_alpha   90.00
_cell.angle_beta   90.00
_cell.angle_gamma   90.00
#
_symmetry.space_group_name_H-M   'P 1'
#
loop_
_entity.id
_entity.type
_entity.pdbx_description
1 polymer ?
#
loop_
_entity_poly.entity_id
_entity_poly.type
_entity_poly.pdbx_seq_one_letter_code
_entity_poly.pdbx_strand_id
1 'polypeptide(L)'
;MKDIRLEVSPRVYNILLEFMKSLNIKSFGIKSRHNNGEQILTIYTNRPGLIIGKNGTTLHRLLDKIHEDILDRDINIDLEEVDFFLLEMIMSPTLMKSLLTSLMNI
;
A
#
# COMPACT_ATOMS: atom_id res chain seq x y z
N MET A 1 15.66 -13.13 0.64
CA MET A 1 14.41 -12.58 1.13
C MET A 1 13.75 -11.73 0.06
N LYS A 2 12.52 -12.03 -0.28
CA LYS A 2 11.83 -11.26 -1.32
C LYS A 2 11.51 -9.87 -0.80
N ASP A 3 11.87 -8.86 -1.58
CA ASP A 3 11.40 -7.51 -1.35
C ASP A 3 9.87 -7.51 -1.52
N ILE A 4 9.15 -6.87 -0.60
CA ILE A 4 7.69 -6.76 -0.66
C ILE A 4 7.26 -6.18 -2.01
N ARG A 5 8.08 -5.28 -2.57
CA ARG A 5 7.82 -4.68 -3.87
C ARG A 5 7.80 -5.66 -5.04
N LEU A 6 8.46 -6.83 -4.89
CA LEU A 6 8.46 -7.86 -5.93
C LEU A 6 7.13 -8.63 -6.00
N GLU A 7 6.34 -8.61 -4.94
CA GLU A 7 5.02 -9.24 -4.92
C GLU A 7 3.96 -8.40 -5.63
N VAL A 8 4.27 -7.12 -5.85
CA VAL A 8 3.38 -6.21 -6.55
C VAL A 8 3.97 -5.95 -7.93
N SER A 9 3.17 -6.18 -8.98
CA SER A 9 3.60 -5.89 -10.34
C SER A 9 4.11 -4.45 -10.44
N PRO A 10 5.24 -4.20 -11.13
CA PRO A 10 5.72 -2.83 -11.33
C PRO A 10 4.68 -1.90 -11.93
N ARG A 11 3.82 -2.44 -12.77
CA ARG A 11 2.75 -1.67 -13.42
C ARG A 11 1.72 -1.21 -12.41
N VAL A 12 1.28 -2.11 -11.53
CA VAL A 12 0.35 -1.77 -10.43
C VAL A 12 1.01 -0.76 -9.50
N TYR A 13 2.26 -1.00 -9.15
CA TYR A 13 2.99 -0.11 -8.26
C TYR A 13 3.07 1.32 -8.81
N ASN A 14 3.34 1.45 -10.11
CA ASN A 14 3.40 2.76 -10.75
C ASN A 14 2.04 3.46 -10.75
N ILE A 15 0.97 2.71 -10.99
CA ILE A 15 -0.39 3.27 -10.91
C ILE A 15 -0.65 3.81 -9.51
N LEU A 16 -0.29 3.05 -8.48
CA LEU A 16 -0.46 3.47 -7.09
C LEU A 16 0.36 4.71 -6.77
N LEU A 17 1.62 4.75 -7.23
CA LEU A 17 2.49 5.91 -7.00
C LEU A 17 1.91 7.19 -7.61
N GLU A 18 1.46 7.13 -8.86
CA GLU A 18 0.87 8.27 -9.53
C GLU A 18 -0.41 8.72 -8.83
N PHE A 19 -1.22 7.75 -8.41
CA PHE A 19 -2.45 8.03 -7.69
C PHE A 19 -2.16 8.73 -6.36
N MET A 20 -1.20 8.23 -5.59
CA MET A 20 -0.83 8.85 -4.32
C MET A 20 -0.28 10.26 -4.51
N LYS A 21 0.50 10.48 -5.56
CA LYS A 21 0.98 11.82 -5.90
C LYS A 21 -0.17 12.77 -6.19
N SER A 22 -1.19 12.31 -6.91
CA SER A 22 -2.35 13.14 -7.23
C SER A 22 -3.12 13.57 -5.98
N LEU A 23 -3.07 12.76 -4.92
CA LEU A 23 -3.69 13.06 -3.63
C LEU A 23 -2.75 13.79 -2.67
N ASN A 24 -1.53 14.09 -3.11
CA ASN A 24 -0.50 14.69 -2.27
C ASN A 24 -0.15 13.84 -1.04
N ILE A 25 -0.22 12.53 -1.20
CA ILE A 25 0.18 11.57 -0.16
C ILE A 25 1.63 11.18 -0.45
N LYS A 26 2.54 11.56 0.46
CA LYS A 26 3.97 11.34 0.28
C LYS A 26 4.48 10.07 0.92
N SER A 27 3.79 9.58 1.93
CA SER A 27 4.21 8.40 2.70
C SER A 27 3.09 7.38 2.76
N PHE A 28 3.38 6.18 2.29
CA PHE A 28 2.46 5.06 2.35
C PHE A 28 3.24 3.75 2.22
N GLY A 29 2.68 2.66 2.71
CA GLY A 29 3.24 1.34 2.54
C GLY A 29 2.29 0.47 1.75
N ILE A 30 2.82 -0.55 1.09
CA ILE A 30 2.02 -1.52 0.35
C ILE A 30 2.48 -2.92 0.73
N LYS A 31 1.50 -3.79 0.98
CA LYS A 31 1.75 -5.21 1.19
C LYS A 31 0.79 -6.00 0.32
N SER A 32 1.31 -7.00 -0.38
CA SER A 32 0.50 -7.88 -1.20
C SER A 32 0.28 -9.20 -0.49
N ARG A 33 -0.93 -9.73 -0.58
CA ARG A 33 -1.25 -11.08 -0.13
C ARG A 33 -2.18 -11.73 -1.15
N HIS A 34 -2.17 -13.06 -1.19
CA HIS A 34 -3.05 -13.84 -2.05
C HIS A 34 -3.99 -14.66 -1.19
N ASN A 35 -5.26 -14.68 -1.57
CA ASN A 35 -6.27 -15.43 -0.85
C ASN A 35 -7.30 -15.95 -1.87
N ASN A 36 -7.36 -17.27 -2.03
CA ASN A 36 -8.32 -17.95 -2.93
C ASN A 36 -8.28 -17.40 -4.36
N GLY A 37 -7.07 -17.17 -4.90
CA GLY A 37 -6.91 -16.66 -6.25
C GLY A 37 -7.04 -15.15 -6.40
N GLU A 38 -7.39 -14.46 -5.31
CA GLU A 38 -7.50 -13.00 -5.30
C GLU A 38 -6.23 -12.40 -4.73
N GLN A 39 -5.74 -11.34 -5.36
CA GLN A 39 -4.64 -10.55 -4.83
C GLN A 39 -5.23 -9.36 -4.06
N ILE A 40 -4.82 -9.22 -2.82
CA ILE A 40 -5.24 -8.13 -1.97
C ILE A 40 -4.03 -7.24 -1.69
N LEU A 41 -4.13 -5.98 -2.10
CA LEU A 41 -3.11 -4.97 -1.84
C LEU A 41 -3.54 -4.17 -0.62
N THR A 42 -2.82 -4.34 0.47
CA THR A 42 -3.07 -3.54 1.67
C THR A 42 -2.23 -2.28 1.60
N ILE A 43 -2.87 -1.14 1.63
CA ILE A 43 -2.21 0.17 1.64
C ILE A 43 -2.22 0.70 3.07
N TYR A 44 -1.04 0.94 3.60
CA TYR A 44 -0.86 1.53 4.93
C TYR A 44 -0.67 3.03 4.78
N THR A 45 -1.50 3.81 5.42
CA THR A 45 -1.47 5.26 5.30
C THR A 45 -1.96 5.90 6.59
N ASN A 46 -1.52 7.12 6.86
CA ASN A 46 -2.08 7.92 7.95
C ASN A 46 -3.28 8.77 7.49
N ARG A 47 -3.64 8.68 6.21
CA ARG A 47 -4.74 9.45 5.63
C ARG A 47 -5.66 8.59 4.75
N PRO A 48 -6.27 7.54 5.31
CA PRO A 48 -7.12 6.66 4.51
C PRO A 48 -8.31 7.39 3.89
N GLY A 49 -8.83 8.42 4.55
CA GLY A 49 -9.96 9.18 4.04
C GLY A 49 -9.71 9.86 2.71
N LEU A 50 -8.47 10.27 2.43
CA LEU A 50 -8.11 10.85 1.13
C LEU A 50 -8.17 9.81 0.02
N ILE A 51 -7.79 8.58 0.32
CA ILE A 51 -7.80 7.49 -0.65
C ILE A 51 -9.24 7.04 -0.91
N ILE A 52 -10.05 6.91 0.13
CA ILE A 52 -11.45 6.53 0.00
C ILE A 52 -12.21 7.57 -0.80
N GLY A 53 -12.05 8.84 -0.43
CA GLY A 53 -12.76 9.93 -1.05
C GLY A 53 -14.22 9.98 -0.63
N LYS A 54 -14.96 10.93 -1.20
CA LYS A 54 -16.36 11.09 -0.90
C LYS A 54 -17.14 9.89 -1.42
N ASN A 55 -17.85 9.21 -0.52
CA ASN A 55 -18.67 8.03 -0.84
C ASN A 55 -17.87 6.92 -1.55
N GLY A 56 -16.57 6.83 -1.28
CA GLY A 56 -15.73 5.79 -1.87
C GLY A 56 -15.38 6.01 -3.34
N THR A 57 -15.71 7.16 -3.92
CA THR A 57 -15.51 7.39 -5.36
C THR A 57 -14.05 7.41 -5.78
N THR A 58 -13.17 7.93 -4.94
CA THR A 58 -11.75 8.00 -5.25
C THR A 58 -11.12 6.62 -5.28
N LEU A 59 -11.42 5.79 -4.28
CA LEU A 59 -10.95 4.42 -4.24
C LEU A 59 -11.50 3.61 -5.40
N HIS A 60 -12.76 3.80 -5.74
CA HIS A 60 -13.39 3.10 -6.86
C HIS A 60 -12.69 3.42 -8.18
N ARG A 61 -12.32 4.69 -8.40
CA ARG A 61 -11.57 5.08 -9.59
C ARG A 61 -10.19 4.44 -9.65
N LEU A 62 -9.53 4.32 -8.50
CA LEU A 62 -8.24 3.65 -8.45
C LEU A 62 -8.38 2.18 -8.84
N LEU A 63 -9.37 1.48 -8.29
CA LEU A 63 -9.62 0.09 -8.64
C LEU A 63 -9.94 -0.08 -10.12
N ASP A 64 -10.79 0.78 -10.68
CA ASP A 64 -11.12 0.74 -12.09
C ASP A 64 -9.87 0.92 -12.96
N LYS A 65 -9.00 1.85 -12.58
CA LYS A 65 -7.76 2.11 -13.30
C LYS A 65 -6.87 0.86 -13.31
N ILE A 66 -6.73 0.21 -12.16
CA ILE A 66 -5.93 -1.02 -12.06
C ILE A 66 -6.54 -2.13 -12.91
N HIS A 67 -7.85 -2.33 -12.81
CA HIS A 67 -8.53 -3.39 -13.56
C HIS A 67 -8.44 -3.17 -15.07
N GLU A 68 -8.54 -1.94 -15.52
CA GLU A 68 -8.43 -1.62 -16.93
C GLU A 68 -7.01 -1.80 -17.46
N ASP A 69 -6.02 -1.30 -16.74
CA ASP A 69 -4.64 -1.31 -17.23
C ASP A 69 -4.01 -2.69 -17.18
N ILE A 70 -4.44 -3.53 -16.25
CA ILE A 70 -3.84 -4.85 -16.02
C ILE A 70 -4.76 -5.97 -16.51
N LEU A 71 -6.02 -5.65 -16.79
CA LEU A 71 -7.03 -6.62 -17.21
C LEU A 71 -7.21 -7.74 -16.19
N ASP A 72 -6.99 -7.42 -14.91
CA ASP A 72 -7.13 -8.36 -13.81
C ASP A 72 -8.11 -7.81 -12.79
N ARG A 73 -9.28 -8.47 -12.71
CA ARG A 73 -10.34 -8.07 -11.79
C ARG A 73 -10.24 -8.76 -10.44
N ASP A 74 -9.26 -9.65 -10.28
CA ASP A 74 -9.04 -10.36 -9.02
C ASP A 74 -8.05 -9.61 -8.11
N ILE A 75 -7.82 -8.34 -8.39
CA ILE A 75 -7.04 -7.45 -7.54
C ILE A 75 -7.99 -6.56 -6.75
N ASN A 76 -7.87 -6.57 -5.44
CA ASN A 76 -8.62 -5.70 -4.55
C ASN A 76 -7.69 -4.92 -3.64
N ILE A 77 -8.21 -3.84 -3.06
CA ILE A 77 -7.45 -2.96 -2.19
C ILE A 77 -8.08 -2.97 -0.81
N ASP A 78 -7.25 -3.13 0.19
CA ASP A 78 -7.59 -2.97 1.59
C ASP A 78 -6.80 -1.78 2.13
N LEU A 79 -7.44 -0.98 2.98
CA LEU A 79 -6.79 0.20 3.56
C LEU A 79 -6.61 -0.02 5.06
N GLU A 80 -5.44 0.30 5.55
CA GLU A 80 -5.16 0.23 6.98
C GLU A 80 -4.59 1.57 7.45
N GLU A 81 -5.25 2.15 8.44
CA GLU A 81 -4.78 3.39 9.03
C GLU A 81 -3.68 3.08 10.04
N VAL A 82 -2.55 3.75 9.87
CA VAL A 82 -1.40 3.64 10.76
C VAL A 82 -0.96 5.04 11.15
N ASP A 83 -0.34 5.17 12.34
CA ASP A 83 0.21 6.47 12.70
C ASP A 83 1.49 6.74 11.92
N PHE A 84 1.95 7.98 11.96
CA PHE A 84 3.10 8.42 11.19
C PHE A 84 4.37 7.63 11.55
N PHE A 85 4.54 7.31 12.82
CA PHE A 85 5.71 6.55 13.27
C PHE A 85 5.70 5.13 12.71
N LEU A 86 4.56 4.44 12.78
CA LEU A 86 4.42 3.10 12.21
C LEU A 86 4.60 3.11 10.70
N LEU A 87 4.09 4.14 10.04
CA LEU A 87 4.23 4.26 8.59
C LEU A 87 5.70 4.39 8.19
N GLU A 88 6.47 5.18 8.91
CA GLU A 88 7.90 5.29 8.66
C GLU A 88 8.63 3.97 8.89
N MET A 89 8.25 3.22 9.90
CA MET A 89 8.81 1.90 10.16
C MET A 89 8.54 0.93 9.01
N ILE A 90 7.33 0.97 8.47
CA ILE A 90 6.95 0.12 7.33
C ILE A 90 7.73 0.49 6.08
N MET A 91 7.92 1.78 5.84
CA MET A 91 8.60 2.29 4.65
C MET A 91 10.13 2.23 4.76
N SER A 92 10.66 2.12 5.96
CA SER A 92 12.10 2.07 6.21
C SER A 92 12.47 0.80 6.94
N PRO A 93 12.74 -0.29 6.19
CA PRO A 93 13.13 -1.57 6.81
C PRO A 93 14.34 -1.43 7.73
N THR A 94 15.28 -0.54 7.41
CA THR A 94 16.46 -0.29 8.23
C THR A 94 16.08 0.24 9.60
N LEU A 95 15.17 1.20 9.65
CA LEU A 95 14.70 1.77 10.90
C LEU A 95 13.98 0.72 11.75
N MET A 96 13.10 -0.05 11.14
CA MET A 96 12.39 -1.14 11.81
C MET A 96 13.36 -2.16 12.38
N LYS A 97 14.36 -2.57 11.60
CA LYS A 97 15.39 -3.50 12.03
C LYS A 97 16.19 -2.95 13.21
N SER A 98 16.54 -1.68 13.15
CA SER A 98 17.27 -1.01 14.22
C SER A 98 16.48 -0.99 15.53
N LEU A 99 15.19 -0.70 15.44
CA LEU A 99 14.31 -0.69 16.61
C LEU A 99 14.14 -2.07 17.21
N LEU A 100 13.96 -3.09 16.37
CA LEU A 100 13.84 -4.48 16.84
C LEU A 100 15.14 -4.93 17.52
N THR A 101 16.29 -4.59 16.96
CA THR A 101 17.58 -4.92 17.56
C THR A 101 17.73 -4.24 18.93
N SER A 102 17.34 -2.98 19.03
CA SER A 102 17.37 -2.24 20.29
C SER A 102 16.49 -2.87 21.35
N LEU A 103 15.30 -3.31 20.97
CA LEU A 103 14.37 -3.97 21.89
C LEU A 103 14.89 -5.34 22.33
N MET A 104 15.54 -6.07 21.44
CA MET A 104 16.05 -7.42 21.74
C MET A 104 17.31 -7.39 22.63
N ASN A 105 18.00 -6.28 22.67
CA ASN A 105 19.23 -6.12 23.47
C ASN A 105 18.98 -5.55 24.87
N ILE A 106 17.76 -5.40 25.25
CA ILE A 106 17.37 -5.01 26.61
C ILE A 106 17.20 -6.28 27.48
#